data_f44337f2ed010429f243ed63a52f91aa
#
_entry.id   f44337f2ed010429f243ed63a52f91aa
#
_cell.length_a   1.000
_cell.length_b   1.000
_cell.length_c   1.000
_cell.angle_alpha   90.00
_cell.angle_beta   90.00
_cell.angle_gamma   90.00
#
_symmetry.space_group_name_H-M   'P 1'
#
loop_
_entity.id
_entity.type
_entity.pdbx_description
1 polymer ?
#
loop_
_entity_poly.entity_id
_entity_poly.type
_entity_poly.pdbx_seq_one_letter_code
_entity_poly.pdbx_strand_id
1 'polypeptide(L)'
;MERVILAGADGAPVFSYVEDERYGLPCADLVEVMGPGAAEAITAKLPGWAVAGPVELGEALVARGARVMRHAHEMTCELRTAPPAESGAPDGFRFAPCDRSPEEVFAAWRAAYPAGHPDHRNMDDAAALRDVLAPLLEGKVTGEILPCGVLAVDRDDAVDRDGAVAGGAVVTLFHDRPWVVEVFRHPARTPSGLGARMLAAVRDRAAADGWERLGLVVSEGNPARGVYERLGFTLVGSSMTVVIPSRST
;
A
#
# COMPACT_ATOMS: atom_id res chain seq x y z
N MET A 1 -7.97 -15.20 -15.05
CA MET A 1 -6.58 -15.54 -14.71
C MET A 1 -6.51 -17.03 -14.45
N GLU A 2 -5.53 -17.70 -15.04
CA GLU A 2 -5.32 -19.15 -14.86
C GLU A 2 -4.70 -19.41 -13.48
N ARG A 3 -5.23 -20.41 -12.76
CA ARG A 3 -4.69 -20.81 -11.46
C ARG A 3 -3.78 -22.01 -11.61
N VAL A 4 -2.62 -21.93 -11.00
CA VAL A 4 -1.67 -23.06 -10.90
C VAL A 4 -1.99 -23.82 -9.62
N ILE A 5 -1.99 -25.17 -9.71
CA ILE A 5 -2.24 -26.05 -8.57
C ILE A 5 -0.97 -26.85 -8.26
N LEU A 6 -0.54 -26.81 -7.00
CA LEU A 6 0.54 -27.65 -6.50
C LEU A 6 -0.02 -28.84 -5.73
N ALA A 7 0.51 -30.02 -6.05
CA ALA A 7 0.20 -31.25 -5.33
C ALA A 7 1.23 -31.53 -4.23
N GLY A 8 0.79 -32.10 -3.14
CA GLY A 8 1.60 -32.66 -2.05
C GLY A 8 2.34 -33.93 -2.48
N ALA A 9 3.02 -34.55 -1.52
CA ALA A 9 3.78 -35.79 -1.75
C ALA A 9 2.89 -36.99 -2.13
N ASP A 10 1.65 -37.00 -1.71
CA ASP A 10 0.62 -37.99 -2.01
C ASP A 10 -0.12 -37.74 -3.34
N GLY A 11 0.24 -36.66 -4.07
CA GLY A 11 -0.41 -36.26 -5.29
C GLY A 11 -1.70 -35.45 -5.12
N ALA A 12 -2.19 -35.27 -3.89
CA ALA A 12 -3.36 -34.45 -3.62
C ALA A 12 -3.07 -32.95 -3.77
N PRO A 13 -4.01 -32.13 -4.27
CA PRO A 13 -3.83 -30.68 -4.34
C PRO A 13 -3.75 -30.10 -2.93
N VAL A 14 -2.69 -29.33 -2.66
CA VAL A 14 -2.45 -28.70 -1.36
C VAL A 14 -2.41 -27.18 -1.39
N PHE A 15 -2.21 -26.58 -2.58
CA PHE A 15 -2.04 -25.16 -2.74
C PHE A 15 -2.40 -24.74 -4.16
N SER A 16 -3.07 -23.59 -4.31
CA SER A 16 -3.28 -22.98 -5.61
C SER A 16 -2.96 -21.48 -5.56
N TYR A 17 -2.54 -20.94 -6.71
CA TYR A 17 -2.16 -19.53 -6.84
C TYR A 17 -2.34 -19.01 -8.26
N VAL A 18 -2.28 -17.71 -8.42
CA VAL A 18 -2.12 -17.01 -9.70
C VAL A 18 -0.69 -16.51 -9.82
N GLU A 19 -0.09 -16.68 -10.98
CA GLU A 19 1.25 -16.14 -11.25
C GLU A 19 1.18 -14.63 -11.43
N ASP A 20 2.07 -13.92 -10.74
CA ASP A 20 2.23 -12.47 -10.75
C ASP A 20 3.72 -12.13 -10.59
N GLU A 21 4.05 -10.84 -10.59
CA GLU A 21 5.38 -10.32 -10.28
C GLU A 21 5.29 -9.31 -9.14
N ARG A 22 6.12 -9.48 -8.12
CA ARG A 22 6.22 -8.53 -7.01
C ARG A 22 7.67 -8.29 -6.62
N TYR A 23 8.05 -7.04 -6.49
CA TYR A 23 9.42 -6.64 -6.12
C TYR A 23 10.49 -7.17 -7.08
N GLY A 24 10.18 -7.31 -8.37
CA GLY A 24 11.08 -7.90 -9.37
C GLY A 24 11.28 -9.41 -9.23
N LEU A 25 10.41 -10.10 -8.50
CA LEU A 25 10.42 -11.55 -8.33
C LEU A 25 9.13 -12.17 -8.86
N PRO A 26 9.18 -13.38 -9.45
CA PRO A 26 7.97 -14.14 -9.70
C PRO A 26 7.22 -14.34 -8.37
N CYS A 27 5.91 -14.15 -8.40
CA CYS A 27 5.06 -14.16 -7.21
C CYS A 27 3.89 -15.15 -7.36
N ALA A 28 3.70 -15.99 -6.35
CA ALA A 28 2.45 -16.71 -6.15
C ALA A 28 1.50 -15.79 -5.38
N ASP A 29 0.48 -15.27 -6.08
CA ASP A 29 -0.54 -14.38 -5.53
C ASP A 29 -1.92 -15.02 -5.53
N LEU A 30 -2.90 -14.36 -4.90
CA LEU A 30 -4.27 -14.86 -4.75
C LEU A 30 -4.30 -16.34 -4.31
N VAL A 31 -3.47 -16.65 -3.33
CA VAL A 31 -3.21 -18.02 -2.90
C VAL A 31 -4.40 -18.62 -2.16
N GLU A 32 -4.58 -19.93 -2.32
CA GLU A 32 -5.52 -20.74 -1.56
C GLU A 32 -4.79 -21.97 -0.99
N VAL A 33 -4.83 -22.12 0.32
CA VAL A 33 -4.32 -23.30 1.01
C VAL A 33 -5.41 -24.35 1.01
N MET A 34 -5.18 -25.46 0.29
CA MET A 34 -6.17 -26.51 0.05
C MET A 34 -5.98 -27.72 0.95
N GLY A 35 -4.81 -27.88 1.56
CA GLY A 35 -4.52 -29.03 2.41
C GLY A 35 -3.23 -28.92 3.21
N PRO A 36 -2.99 -29.88 4.11
CA PRO A 36 -1.72 -29.98 4.83
C PRO A 36 -0.57 -30.21 3.85
N GLY A 37 0.64 -29.74 4.19
CA GLY A 37 1.81 -29.86 3.30
C GLY A 37 1.97 -28.73 2.27
N ALA A 38 1.07 -27.73 2.25
CA ALA A 38 1.20 -26.58 1.34
C ALA A 38 2.55 -25.88 1.48
N ALA A 39 3.00 -25.57 2.69
CA ALA A 39 4.29 -24.91 2.91
C ALA A 39 5.48 -25.76 2.44
N GLU A 40 5.41 -27.09 2.57
CA GLU A 40 6.43 -28.03 2.07
C GLU A 40 6.45 -28.04 0.54
N ALA A 41 5.29 -28.17 -0.10
CA ALA A 41 5.16 -28.15 -1.55
C ALA A 41 5.67 -26.82 -2.15
N ILE A 42 5.33 -25.68 -1.55
CA ILE A 42 5.79 -24.36 -1.95
C ILE A 42 7.32 -24.28 -1.86
N THR A 43 7.91 -24.64 -0.72
CA THR A 43 9.36 -24.60 -0.50
C THR A 43 10.11 -25.46 -1.54
N ALA A 44 9.55 -26.63 -1.88
CA ALA A 44 10.15 -27.54 -2.85
C ALA A 44 10.01 -27.06 -4.30
N LYS A 45 8.90 -26.41 -4.66
CA LYS A 45 8.52 -26.13 -6.06
C LYS A 45 8.70 -24.69 -6.50
N LEU A 46 8.76 -23.74 -5.57
CA LEU A 46 8.87 -22.31 -5.85
C LEU A 46 10.15 -21.65 -5.27
N PRO A 47 11.35 -22.25 -5.42
CA PRO A 47 12.57 -21.64 -4.92
C PRO A 47 12.83 -20.29 -5.62
N GLY A 48 13.12 -19.25 -4.84
CA GLY A 48 13.36 -17.88 -5.33
C GLY A 48 12.11 -17.07 -5.60
N TRP A 49 10.92 -17.65 -5.45
CA TRP A 49 9.65 -16.94 -5.64
C TRP A 49 9.23 -16.15 -4.39
N ALA A 50 8.51 -15.08 -4.63
CA ALA A 50 7.67 -14.45 -3.60
C ALA A 50 6.35 -15.24 -3.46
N VAL A 51 5.83 -15.31 -2.25
CA VAL A 51 4.50 -15.89 -1.94
C VAL A 51 3.75 -14.89 -1.09
N ALA A 52 2.60 -14.43 -1.57
CA ALA A 52 1.72 -13.50 -0.85
C ALA A 52 0.45 -14.23 -0.39
N GLY A 53 0.25 -14.36 0.92
CA GLY A 53 -0.87 -15.14 1.44
C GLY A 53 -1.20 -14.88 2.89
N PRO A 54 -2.04 -15.73 3.49
CA PRO A 54 -2.39 -15.65 4.91
C PRO A 54 -1.14 -15.67 5.81
N VAL A 55 -1.24 -15.02 6.97
CA VAL A 55 -0.12 -14.92 7.93
C VAL A 55 0.38 -16.29 8.34
N GLU A 56 -0.53 -17.22 8.63
CA GLU A 56 -0.21 -18.58 9.07
C GLU A 56 0.63 -19.35 8.03
N LEU A 57 0.33 -19.16 6.74
CA LEU A 57 1.15 -19.71 5.66
C LEU A 57 2.52 -19.05 5.63
N GLY A 58 2.57 -17.72 5.74
CA GLY A 58 3.82 -16.95 5.80
C GLY A 58 4.72 -17.42 6.94
N GLU A 59 4.19 -17.59 8.14
CA GLU A 59 4.90 -18.09 9.32
C GLU A 59 5.42 -19.53 9.10
N ALA A 60 4.60 -20.40 8.52
CA ALA A 60 5.01 -21.77 8.19
C ALA A 60 6.14 -21.81 7.15
N LEU A 61 6.18 -20.87 6.21
CA LEU A 61 7.25 -20.72 5.23
C LEU A 61 8.52 -20.11 5.87
N VAL A 62 8.37 -19.13 6.77
CA VAL A 62 9.50 -18.55 7.53
C VAL A 62 10.16 -19.63 8.41
N ALA A 63 9.39 -20.50 9.06
CA ALA A 63 9.93 -21.63 9.80
C ALA A 63 10.75 -22.61 8.92
N ARG A 64 10.59 -22.54 7.59
CA ARG A 64 11.34 -23.29 6.58
C ARG A 64 12.44 -22.49 5.88
N GLY A 65 12.78 -21.32 6.43
CA GLY A 65 13.87 -20.47 5.95
C GLY A 65 13.45 -19.37 4.95
N ALA A 66 12.16 -19.18 4.69
CA ALA A 66 11.72 -18.05 3.87
C ALA A 66 11.96 -16.72 4.61
N ARG A 67 12.23 -15.66 3.84
CA ARG A 67 12.46 -14.32 4.37
C ARG A 67 11.22 -13.45 4.20
N VAL A 68 10.78 -12.82 5.28
CA VAL A 68 9.67 -11.85 5.22
C VAL A 68 10.08 -10.65 4.37
N MET A 69 9.25 -10.31 3.39
CA MET A 69 9.33 -9.09 2.59
C MET A 69 8.38 -8.03 3.11
N ARG A 70 7.17 -8.43 3.42
CA ARG A 70 6.13 -7.55 3.96
C ARG A 70 5.17 -8.34 4.84
N HIS A 71 4.80 -7.78 5.97
CA HIS A 71 3.61 -8.14 6.72
C HIS A 71 2.67 -6.95 6.67
N ALA A 72 1.47 -7.14 6.19
CA ALA A 72 0.53 -6.07 5.88
C ALA A 72 -0.85 -6.33 6.48
N HIS A 73 -1.51 -5.24 6.85
CA HIS A 73 -2.85 -5.23 7.44
C HIS A 73 -3.79 -4.46 6.54
N GLU A 74 -4.82 -5.13 6.07
CA GLU A 74 -5.91 -4.49 5.36
C GLU A 74 -6.86 -3.85 6.37
N MET A 75 -7.19 -2.58 6.14
CA MET A 75 -8.13 -1.84 6.97
C MET A 75 -9.22 -1.19 6.12
N THR A 76 -10.42 -1.10 6.68
CA THR A 76 -11.57 -0.46 6.02
C THR A 76 -12.25 0.54 6.94
N CYS A 77 -12.74 1.64 6.37
CA CYS A 77 -13.57 2.64 7.05
C CYS A 77 -14.96 2.65 6.42
N GLU A 78 -15.99 2.47 7.24
CA GLU A 78 -17.40 2.69 6.87
C GLU A 78 -17.67 4.19 6.90
N LEU A 79 -17.82 4.82 5.75
CA LEU A 79 -17.85 6.28 5.63
C LEU A 79 -19.03 6.94 6.31
N ARG A 80 -20.18 6.26 6.37
CA ARG A 80 -21.42 6.79 7.00
C ARG A 80 -21.33 6.86 8.52
N THR A 81 -20.50 6.02 9.15
CA THR A 81 -20.39 5.89 10.61
C THR A 81 -19.02 6.32 11.12
N ALA A 82 -18.19 6.84 10.25
CA ALA A 82 -16.86 7.29 10.61
C ALA A 82 -16.90 8.43 11.65
N PRO A 83 -16.02 8.42 12.64
CA PRO A 83 -15.99 9.49 13.65
C PRO A 83 -15.64 10.83 13.00
N PRO A 84 -16.20 11.95 13.51
CA PRO A 84 -15.82 13.26 13.01
C PRO A 84 -14.33 13.51 13.20
N ALA A 85 -13.71 14.15 12.19
CA ALA A 85 -12.31 14.50 12.23
C ALA A 85 -12.07 15.82 11.49
N GLU A 86 -10.99 16.51 11.83
CA GLU A 86 -10.62 17.75 11.18
C GLU A 86 -10.07 17.45 9.77
N SER A 87 -10.82 17.86 8.74
CA SER A 87 -10.52 17.59 7.32
C SER A 87 -10.04 18.82 6.55
N GLY A 88 -9.91 19.97 7.21
CA GLY A 88 -9.36 21.18 6.60
C GLY A 88 -7.84 21.16 6.49
N ALA A 89 -7.28 21.79 5.47
CA ALA A 89 -5.84 22.02 5.40
C ALA A 89 -5.39 22.92 6.56
N PRO A 90 -4.24 22.65 7.20
CA PRO A 90 -3.70 23.54 8.23
C PRO A 90 -3.20 24.86 7.62
N ASP A 91 -2.96 25.85 8.47
CA ASP A 91 -2.40 27.13 8.05
C ASP A 91 -1.10 26.94 7.26
N GLY A 92 -0.92 27.76 6.23
CA GLY A 92 0.21 27.64 5.31
C GLY A 92 0.06 26.58 4.21
N PHE A 93 -1.05 25.82 4.19
CA PHE A 93 -1.31 24.77 3.19
C PHE A 93 -2.70 24.92 2.57
N ARG A 94 -2.86 24.33 1.39
CA ARG A 94 -4.16 24.05 0.77
C ARG A 94 -4.23 22.62 0.30
N PHE A 95 -5.42 22.03 0.24
CA PHE A 95 -5.62 20.74 -0.40
C PHE A 95 -6.01 20.95 -1.86
N ALA A 96 -5.22 20.34 -2.75
CA ALA A 96 -5.37 20.36 -4.21
C ALA A 96 -5.72 18.95 -4.73
N PRO A 97 -6.22 18.81 -5.96
CA PRO A 97 -6.35 17.52 -6.63
C PRO A 97 -5.02 16.78 -6.80
N CYS A 98 -5.07 15.47 -7.01
CA CYS A 98 -3.89 14.63 -7.31
C CYS A 98 -3.55 14.69 -8.81
N ASP A 99 -3.32 15.89 -9.35
CA ASP A 99 -3.10 16.17 -10.77
C ASP A 99 -1.69 16.72 -11.09
N ARG A 100 -0.77 16.63 -10.12
CA ARG A 100 0.61 17.04 -10.29
C ARG A 100 1.45 15.94 -10.94
N SER A 101 2.48 16.34 -11.67
CA SER A 101 3.42 15.39 -12.25
C SER A 101 4.17 14.60 -11.18
N PRO A 102 4.63 13.38 -11.49
CA PRO A 102 5.44 12.59 -10.55
C PRO A 102 6.68 13.33 -10.04
N GLU A 103 7.31 14.16 -10.87
CA GLU A 103 8.49 14.97 -10.53
C GLU A 103 8.18 16.02 -9.47
N GLU A 104 7.02 16.68 -9.55
CA GLU A 104 6.58 17.67 -8.57
C GLU A 104 6.26 17.02 -7.21
N VAL A 105 5.76 15.80 -7.22
CA VAL A 105 5.40 15.03 -6.02
C VAL A 105 6.61 14.36 -5.37
N PHE A 106 7.61 14.01 -6.17
CA PHE A 106 8.70 13.10 -5.80
C PHE A 106 9.44 13.50 -4.52
N ALA A 107 9.81 14.77 -4.39
CA ALA A 107 10.60 15.22 -3.25
C ALA A 107 9.89 14.97 -1.90
N ALA A 108 8.59 15.27 -1.82
CA ALA A 108 7.80 15.04 -0.61
C ALA A 108 7.57 13.55 -0.36
N TRP A 109 7.27 12.81 -1.41
CA TRP A 109 7.06 11.37 -1.33
C TRP A 109 8.34 10.65 -0.89
N ARG A 110 9.48 10.95 -1.48
CA ARG A 110 10.77 10.33 -1.13
C ARG A 110 11.19 10.62 0.32
N ALA A 111 10.99 11.85 0.78
CA ALA A 111 11.30 12.26 2.14
C ALA A 111 10.40 11.60 3.21
N ALA A 112 9.21 11.13 2.83
CA ALA A 112 8.28 10.48 3.75
C ALA A 112 8.76 9.10 4.21
N TYR A 113 9.62 8.44 3.44
CA TYR A 113 10.05 7.06 3.67
C TYR A 113 11.57 6.94 3.83
N PRO A 114 12.15 7.51 4.91
CA PRO A 114 13.58 7.42 5.16
C PRO A 114 14.02 5.98 5.45
N ALA A 115 15.33 5.74 5.42
CA ALA A 115 15.90 4.47 5.85
C ALA A 115 15.41 4.08 7.26
N GLY A 116 14.95 2.83 7.41
CA GLY A 116 14.33 2.33 8.64
C GLY A 116 12.81 2.48 8.71
N HIS A 117 12.18 3.21 7.78
CA HIS A 117 10.71 3.19 7.67
C HIS A 117 10.24 1.82 7.12
N PRO A 118 9.14 1.21 7.65
CA PRO A 118 8.64 -0.09 7.16
C PRO A 118 8.38 -0.15 5.65
N ASP A 119 7.98 0.97 5.06
CA ASP A 119 7.71 1.07 3.62
C ASP A 119 8.90 1.70 2.84
N HIS A 120 10.09 1.79 3.46
CA HIS A 120 11.29 2.26 2.77
C HIS A 120 11.64 1.36 1.60
N ARG A 121 11.93 1.98 0.45
CA ARG A 121 12.37 1.28 -0.76
C ARG A 121 13.85 1.52 -0.97
N ASN A 122 14.64 0.43 -0.89
CA ASN A 122 16.09 0.48 -1.10
C ASN A 122 16.43 0.51 -2.59
N MET A 123 16.22 1.68 -3.21
CA MET A 123 16.52 1.95 -4.61
C MET A 123 16.96 3.41 -4.77
N ASP A 124 17.67 3.70 -5.87
CA ASP A 124 18.04 5.08 -6.19
C ASP A 124 16.81 5.92 -6.58
N ASP A 125 16.98 7.24 -6.57
CA ASP A 125 15.89 8.18 -6.79
C ASP A 125 15.31 8.12 -8.21
N ALA A 126 16.13 7.87 -9.22
CA ALA A 126 15.67 7.76 -10.60
C ALA A 126 14.81 6.50 -10.80
N ALA A 127 15.22 5.38 -10.21
CA ALA A 127 14.45 4.14 -10.21
C ALA A 127 13.16 4.30 -9.39
N ALA A 128 13.23 4.96 -8.21
CA ALA A 128 12.07 5.18 -7.37
C ALA A 128 10.99 6.05 -8.06
N LEU A 129 11.42 7.09 -8.76
CA LEU A 129 10.52 7.92 -9.57
C LEU A 129 9.92 7.12 -10.73
N ARG A 130 10.75 6.49 -11.55
CA ARG A 130 10.34 5.84 -12.79
C ARG A 130 9.51 4.58 -12.58
N ASP A 131 9.94 3.72 -11.63
CA ASP A 131 9.42 2.37 -11.49
C ASP A 131 8.36 2.24 -10.40
N VAL A 132 8.21 3.28 -9.54
CA VAL A 132 7.26 3.26 -8.43
C VAL A 132 6.27 4.42 -8.47
N LEU A 133 6.76 5.67 -8.34
CA LEU A 133 5.86 6.81 -8.17
C LEU A 133 5.13 7.16 -9.46
N ALA A 134 5.81 7.20 -10.60
CA ALA A 134 5.18 7.55 -11.87
C ALA A 134 4.07 6.55 -12.26
N PRO A 135 4.28 5.22 -12.27
CA PRO A 135 3.22 4.27 -12.55
C PRO A 135 2.04 4.35 -11.56
N LEU A 136 2.32 4.65 -10.27
CA LEU A 136 1.28 4.83 -9.27
C LEU A 136 0.37 6.03 -9.60
N LEU A 137 0.98 7.21 -9.85
CA LEU A 137 0.25 8.44 -10.15
C LEU A 137 -0.40 8.43 -11.53
N GLU A 138 0.05 7.58 -12.43
CA GLU A 138 -0.57 7.34 -13.74
C GLU A 138 -1.71 6.29 -13.69
N GLY A 139 -2.04 5.76 -12.49
CA GLY A 139 -3.10 4.76 -12.32
C GLY A 139 -2.77 3.38 -12.88
N LYS A 140 -1.51 3.08 -13.17
CA LYS A 140 -1.07 1.81 -13.80
C LYS A 140 -0.87 0.65 -12.82
N VAL A 141 -0.83 0.94 -11.51
CA VAL A 141 -0.52 -0.06 -10.48
C VAL A 141 -1.79 -0.61 -9.82
N THR A 142 -2.68 0.28 -9.40
CA THR A 142 -3.86 -0.06 -8.59
C THR A 142 -5.16 0.48 -9.18
N GLY A 143 -5.15 0.92 -10.44
CA GLY A 143 -6.31 1.46 -11.15
C GLY A 143 -6.35 2.99 -11.16
N GLU A 144 -7.45 3.51 -11.72
CA GLU A 144 -7.67 4.95 -11.94
C GLU A 144 -7.58 5.76 -10.65
N ILE A 145 -6.93 6.93 -10.72
CA ILE A 145 -6.87 7.90 -9.61
C ILE A 145 -8.26 8.54 -9.42
N LEU A 146 -8.78 8.46 -8.21
CA LEU A 146 -10.09 9.03 -7.88
C LEU A 146 -9.97 10.50 -7.43
N PRO A 147 -10.98 11.34 -7.75
CA PRO A 147 -10.98 12.77 -7.42
C PRO A 147 -11.01 13.06 -5.91
N CYS A 148 -11.42 12.10 -5.08
CA CYS A 148 -11.40 12.26 -3.63
C CYS A 148 -10.00 12.34 -3.04
N GLY A 149 -8.94 11.90 -3.77
CA GLY A 149 -7.54 12.07 -3.37
C GLY A 149 -7.14 13.54 -3.20
N VAL A 150 -6.13 13.79 -2.38
CA VAL A 150 -5.65 15.16 -2.10
C VAL A 150 -4.13 15.24 -2.09
N LEU A 151 -3.60 16.35 -2.61
CA LEU A 151 -2.24 16.82 -2.35
C LEU A 151 -2.29 17.99 -1.38
N ALA A 152 -1.39 18.02 -0.41
CA ALA A 152 -1.13 19.20 0.41
C ALA A 152 -0.05 20.03 -0.26
N VAL A 153 -0.38 21.27 -0.59
CA VAL A 153 0.48 22.20 -1.33
C VAL A 153 0.71 23.44 -0.48
N ASP A 154 1.94 23.94 -0.46
CA ASP A 154 2.29 25.17 0.26
C ASP A 154 1.46 26.36 -0.27
N ARG A 155 1.01 27.21 0.64
CA ARG A 155 0.31 28.46 0.31
C ARG A 155 1.25 29.64 0.09
N ASP A 156 2.56 29.44 0.05
CA ASP A 156 3.50 30.54 -0.04
C ASP A 156 3.37 31.27 -1.38
N ASP A 157 2.61 32.37 -1.36
CA ASP A 157 1.84 32.97 -2.43
C ASP A 157 2.60 34.00 -3.26
N ALA A 158 3.90 34.10 -3.08
CA ALA A 158 4.56 35.28 -3.63
C ALA A 158 4.91 35.18 -5.12
N VAL A 159 5.01 33.98 -5.72
CA VAL A 159 5.56 33.88 -7.09
C VAL A 159 4.87 32.87 -8.01
N ASP A 160 4.24 31.81 -7.50
CA ASP A 160 3.59 30.82 -8.37
C ASP A 160 2.24 30.35 -7.80
N ARG A 161 1.22 30.32 -8.67
CA ARG A 161 -0.13 29.77 -8.36
C ARG A 161 -0.11 28.31 -7.95
N ASP A 162 1.05 27.69 -7.93
CA ASP A 162 1.28 26.27 -7.91
C ASP A 162 2.13 25.75 -6.74
N GLY A 163 2.21 26.39 -5.62
CA GLY A 163 3.01 26.02 -4.44
C GLY A 163 3.57 24.57 -4.41
N ALA A 164 4.70 24.34 -3.80
CA ALA A 164 5.36 23.04 -3.82
C ALA A 164 4.54 21.98 -3.08
N VAL A 165 4.48 20.77 -3.61
CA VAL A 165 3.84 19.62 -2.93
C VAL A 165 4.60 19.29 -1.66
N ALA A 166 3.87 19.23 -0.55
CA ALA A 166 4.41 18.91 0.78
C ALA A 166 3.90 17.59 1.34
N GLY A 167 2.82 17.05 0.77
CA GLY A 167 2.26 15.74 1.13
C GLY A 167 1.12 15.34 0.20
N GLY A 168 0.62 14.12 0.38
CA GLY A 168 -0.50 13.62 -0.40
C GLY A 168 -1.17 12.40 0.24
N ALA A 169 -2.44 12.22 -0.13
CA ALA A 169 -3.21 11.01 0.10
C ALA A 169 -3.84 10.63 -1.25
N VAL A 170 -3.23 9.66 -1.92
CA VAL A 170 -3.62 9.21 -3.26
C VAL A 170 -4.62 8.08 -3.13
N VAL A 171 -5.72 8.18 -3.87
CA VAL A 171 -6.80 7.20 -3.86
C VAL A 171 -7.02 6.68 -5.28
N THR A 172 -7.17 5.37 -5.42
CA THR A 172 -7.50 4.73 -6.71
C THR A 172 -8.77 3.92 -6.59
N LEU A 173 -9.32 3.54 -7.73
CA LEU A 173 -10.40 2.55 -7.78
C LEU A 173 -9.79 1.14 -7.80
N PHE A 174 -9.88 0.43 -6.69
CA PHE A 174 -9.35 -0.93 -6.57
C PHE A 174 -10.45 -1.90 -6.15
N HIS A 175 -10.70 -2.94 -6.97
CA HIS A 175 -11.81 -3.88 -6.75
C HIS A 175 -13.16 -3.15 -6.51
N ASP A 176 -13.51 -2.22 -7.40
CA ASP A 176 -14.75 -1.44 -7.40
C ASP A 176 -15.00 -0.62 -6.13
N ARG A 177 -13.95 -0.27 -5.39
CA ARG A 177 -14.00 0.59 -4.21
C ARG A 177 -12.84 1.58 -4.13
N PRO A 178 -13.03 2.75 -3.51
CA PRO A 178 -11.94 3.67 -3.22
C PRO A 178 -10.89 3.01 -2.32
N TRP A 179 -9.65 3.15 -2.71
CA TRP A 179 -8.51 2.56 -2.01
C TRP A 179 -7.39 3.58 -1.84
N VAL A 180 -7.02 3.88 -0.61
CA VAL A 180 -5.87 4.74 -0.33
C VAL A 180 -4.60 3.93 -0.60
N VAL A 181 -3.91 4.27 -1.68
CA VAL A 181 -2.71 3.56 -2.12
C VAL A 181 -1.43 4.17 -1.56
N GLU A 182 -1.49 5.46 -1.24
CA GLU A 182 -0.32 6.18 -0.75
C GLU A 182 -0.73 7.32 0.18
N VAL A 183 -0.05 7.45 1.33
CA VAL A 183 -0.16 8.60 2.23
C VAL A 183 1.24 9.03 2.62
N PHE A 184 1.63 10.20 2.20
CA PHE A 184 2.97 10.71 2.45
C PHE A 184 2.95 12.18 2.89
N ARG A 185 3.96 12.60 3.62
CA ARG A 185 4.24 14.01 3.93
C ARG A 185 5.73 14.24 4.09
N HIS A 186 6.19 15.40 3.68
CA HIS A 186 7.58 15.80 3.92
C HIS A 186 7.78 16.09 5.42
N PRO A 187 8.58 15.30 6.14
CA PRO A 187 8.62 15.37 7.61
C PRO A 187 9.10 16.71 8.16
N ALA A 188 10.01 17.39 7.46
CA ALA A 188 10.59 18.66 7.90
C ALA A 188 9.80 19.91 7.44
N ARG A 189 8.91 19.78 6.44
CA ARG A 189 8.16 20.93 5.87
C ARG A 189 6.72 20.98 6.33
N THR A 190 6.21 19.93 6.94
CA THR A 190 4.79 19.82 7.27
C THR A 190 4.55 19.71 8.79
N PRO A 191 3.46 20.28 9.31
CA PRO A 191 3.12 20.15 10.71
C PRO A 191 2.72 18.70 11.04
N SER A 192 2.85 18.35 12.32
CA SER A 192 2.27 17.12 12.84
C SER A 192 0.76 17.10 12.61
N GLY A 193 0.22 15.91 12.26
CA GLY A 193 -1.21 15.74 12.01
C GLY A 193 -1.67 15.99 10.57
N LEU A 194 -0.82 16.53 9.67
CA LEU A 194 -1.21 16.76 8.27
C LEU A 194 -1.74 15.49 7.59
N GLY A 195 -1.08 14.33 7.80
CA GLY A 195 -1.54 13.05 7.23
C GLY A 195 -2.95 12.67 7.68
N ALA A 196 -3.27 12.90 8.95
CA ALA A 196 -4.61 12.64 9.48
C ALA A 196 -5.66 13.57 8.84
N ARG A 197 -5.35 14.87 8.67
CA ARG A 197 -6.24 15.83 8.01
C ARG A 197 -6.46 15.51 6.53
N MET A 198 -5.41 15.11 5.81
CA MET A 198 -5.53 14.66 4.41
C MET A 198 -6.45 13.44 4.29
N LEU A 199 -6.28 12.43 5.15
CA LEU A 199 -7.14 11.25 5.15
C LEU A 199 -8.58 11.56 5.56
N ALA A 200 -8.78 12.48 6.51
CA ALA A 200 -10.12 12.95 6.85
C ALA A 200 -10.78 13.66 5.64
N ALA A 201 -10.04 14.50 4.93
CA ALA A 201 -10.53 15.14 3.71
C ALA A 201 -10.86 14.14 2.60
N VAL A 202 -10.02 13.12 2.39
CA VAL A 202 -10.29 12.02 1.45
C VAL A 202 -11.58 11.31 1.83
N ARG A 203 -11.74 10.96 3.10
CA ARG A 203 -12.92 10.28 3.62
C ARG A 203 -14.20 11.09 3.41
N ASP A 204 -14.15 12.40 3.72
CA ASP A 204 -15.30 13.29 3.56
C ASP A 204 -15.67 13.46 2.08
N ARG A 205 -14.67 13.58 1.19
CA ARG A 205 -14.89 13.65 -0.27
C ARG A 205 -15.44 12.34 -0.82
N ALA A 206 -14.88 11.20 -0.45
CA ALA A 206 -15.37 9.90 -0.88
C ALA A 206 -16.83 9.68 -0.44
N ALA A 207 -17.20 10.08 0.78
CA ALA A 207 -18.58 10.03 1.24
C ALA A 207 -19.50 10.97 0.43
N ALA A 208 -19.05 12.17 0.10
CA ALA A 208 -19.79 13.12 -0.74
C ALA A 208 -20.00 12.59 -2.17
N ASP A 209 -19.03 11.83 -2.70
CA ASP A 209 -19.12 11.14 -3.99
C ASP A 209 -20.03 9.89 -3.95
N GLY A 210 -20.62 9.57 -2.79
CA GLY A 210 -21.56 8.48 -2.60
C GLY A 210 -20.94 7.12 -2.29
N TRP A 211 -19.63 7.05 -2.04
CA TRP A 211 -18.98 5.81 -1.62
C TRP A 211 -19.39 5.42 -0.19
N GLU A 212 -19.52 4.13 0.04
CA GLU A 212 -19.88 3.61 1.36
C GLU A 212 -18.65 3.27 2.21
N ARG A 213 -17.55 2.87 1.55
CA ARG A 213 -16.34 2.36 2.19
C ARG A 213 -15.08 2.94 1.56
N LEU A 214 -14.05 3.06 2.37
CA LEU A 214 -12.70 3.41 1.96
C LEU A 214 -11.72 2.38 2.53
N GLY A 215 -10.89 1.78 1.67
CA GLY A 215 -9.90 0.78 2.07
C GLY A 215 -8.48 1.30 2.04
N LEU A 216 -7.59 0.63 2.78
CA LEU A 216 -6.14 0.82 2.70
C LEU A 216 -5.40 -0.43 3.18
N VAL A 217 -4.09 -0.47 2.93
CA VAL A 217 -3.18 -1.44 3.56
C VAL A 217 -2.07 -0.70 4.28
N VAL A 218 -1.73 -1.17 5.48
CA VAL A 218 -0.62 -0.65 6.29
C VAL A 218 0.36 -1.78 6.62
N SER A 219 1.66 -1.50 6.53
CA SER A 219 2.70 -2.46 6.93
C SER A 219 2.78 -2.58 8.45
N GLU A 220 3.08 -3.79 8.94
CA GLU A 220 3.37 -4.05 10.35
C GLU A 220 4.47 -3.10 10.84
N GLY A 221 4.29 -2.56 12.05
CA GLY A 221 5.22 -1.60 12.64
C GLY A 221 5.12 -0.17 12.09
N ASN A 222 4.26 0.09 11.10
CA ASN A 222 4.05 1.46 10.62
C ASN A 222 3.22 2.27 11.64
N PRO A 223 3.75 3.38 12.17
CA PRO A 223 3.07 4.21 13.19
C PRO A 223 1.77 4.86 12.67
N ALA A 224 1.57 4.92 11.36
CA ALA A 224 0.35 5.45 10.76
C ALA A 224 -0.89 4.61 11.10
N ARG A 225 -0.75 3.34 11.48
CA ARG A 225 -1.87 2.47 11.87
C ARG A 225 -2.74 3.13 12.95
N GLY A 226 -2.14 3.69 14.01
CA GLY A 226 -2.89 4.38 15.06
C GLY A 226 -3.61 5.65 14.58
N VAL A 227 -3.15 6.28 13.50
CA VAL A 227 -3.87 7.38 12.84
C VAL A 227 -5.10 6.84 12.13
N TYR A 228 -4.99 5.74 11.40
CA TYR A 228 -6.10 5.11 10.69
C TYR A 228 -7.19 4.65 11.65
N GLU A 229 -6.81 4.00 12.75
CA GLU A 229 -7.76 3.56 13.79
C GLU A 229 -8.56 4.75 14.37
N ARG A 230 -7.89 5.87 14.69
CA ARG A 230 -8.59 7.10 15.16
C ARG A 230 -9.52 7.71 14.12
N LEU A 231 -9.25 7.50 12.84
CA LEU A 231 -10.11 7.94 11.73
C LEU A 231 -11.24 6.97 11.42
N GLY A 232 -11.39 5.88 12.17
CA GLY A 232 -12.48 4.92 12.03
C GLY A 232 -12.16 3.77 11.09
N PHE A 233 -10.91 3.59 10.68
CA PHE A 233 -10.52 2.37 9.97
C PHE A 233 -10.41 1.20 10.94
N THR A 234 -10.95 0.07 10.57
CA THR A 234 -10.91 -1.18 11.31
C THR A 234 -10.16 -2.25 10.52
N LEU A 235 -9.44 -3.11 11.21
CA LEU A 235 -8.73 -4.24 10.63
C LEU A 235 -9.75 -5.23 10.05
N VAL A 236 -9.57 -5.63 8.79
CA VAL A 236 -10.39 -6.64 8.12
C VAL A 236 -9.61 -7.87 7.70
N GLY A 237 -8.29 -7.79 7.60
CA GLY A 237 -7.44 -8.91 7.24
C GLY A 237 -5.97 -8.60 7.41
N SER A 238 -5.15 -9.64 7.40
CA SER A 238 -3.70 -9.52 7.39
C SER A 238 -3.11 -10.51 6.39
N SER A 239 -2.02 -10.13 5.77
CA SER A 239 -1.29 -10.96 4.82
C SER A 239 0.21 -10.84 5.02
N MET A 240 0.93 -11.86 4.61
CA MET A 240 2.39 -11.88 4.63
C MET A 240 2.92 -12.20 3.24
N THR A 241 3.87 -11.41 2.76
CA THR A 241 4.66 -11.73 1.57
C THR A 241 6.03 -12.19 2.02
N VAL A 242 6.40 -13.40 1.61
CA VAL A 242 7.70 -14.00 1.94
C VAL A 242 8.43 -14.39 0.66
N VAL A 243 9.76 -14.46 0.70
CA VAL A 243 10.59 -14.99 -0.40
C VAL A 243 11.14 -16.33 -0.02
N ILE A 244 10.89 -17.32 -0.86
CA ILE A 244 11.40 -18.68 -0.68
C ILE A 244 12.90 -18.71 -1.00
N PRO A 245 13.75 -19.36 -0.20
CA PRO A 245 15.17 -19.46 -0.50
C PRO A 245 15.43 -20.04 -1.88
N SER A 246 16.37 -19.47 -2.62
CA SER A 246 16.87 -20.07 -3.85
C SER A 246 17.59 -21.38 -3.52
N ARG A 247 17.52 -22.36 -4.39
CA ARG A 247 18.34 -23.57 -4.22
C ARG A 247 19.82 -23.18 -4.33
N SER A 248 20.59 -23.48 -3.29
CA SER A 248 22.05 -23.37 -3.39
C SER A 248 22.52 -24.27 -4.53
N THR A 249 23.17 -23.68 -5.51
CA THR A 249 23.90 -24.39 -6.58
C THR A 249 25.13 -25.04 -6.02
#